data_fe901cd5781a900761e0cd922772274d
#
_entry.id   fe901cd5781a900761e0cd922772274d
#
_cell.length_a   1.000
_cell.length_b   1.000
_cell.length_c   1.000
_cell.angle_alpha   90.00
_cell.angle_beta   90.00
_cell.angle_gamma   90.00
#
_symmetry.space_group_name_H-M   'P 1'
#
loop_
_entity.id
_entity.type
_entity.pdbx_description
1 polymer ?
#
loop_
_entity_poly.entity_id
_entity_poly.type
_entity_poly.pdbx_seq_one_letter_code
_entity_poly.pdbx_strand_id
1 'polypeptide(L)'
;MNNINSILPKIILQIFLLLFTLLVFAVPPAQSKESPLSADEKNALKILRITPATQWIEAHDFAGEMMDAKTVNLKDYRGSFVLLNFWATWCSPCLKEMPDLEKAYLQMGQEKMVVLAVGMGESVEKIKAFFDKYGFSFPLLADNKMEITKLYGVRNIPVTYLIDPDGIVLGRALGIRDWASPDLLAFIDSRLK
;
A
#
# COMPACT_ATOMS: atom_id res chain seq x y z
N MET A 1 -72.20 -0.15 -17.90
CA MET A 1 -71.01 -0.89 -18.33
C MET A 1 -69.80 -0.13 -17.82
N ASN A 2 -69.18 -0.62 -16.77
CA ASN A 2 -68.25 0.12 -15.93
C ASN A 2 -66.84 0.23 -16.57
N ASN A 3 -66.27 1.37 -16.40
CA ASN A 3 -65.06 1.90 -16.98
C ASN A 3 -63.75 1.19 -16.48
N ILE A 4 -63.69 -0.13 -16.64
CA ILE A 4 -62.55 -1.00 -16.26
C ILE A 4 -61.32 -0.66 -17.05
N ASN A 5 -61.48 -0.25 -18.33
CA ASN A 5 -60.36 0.06 -19.26
C ASN A 5 -59.58 1.33 -18.88
N SER A 6 -60.07 2.20 -18.02
CA SER A 6 -59.37 3.41 -17.58
C SER A 6 -58.65 3.23 -16.25
N ILE A 7 -59.01 2.21 -15.46
CA ILE A 7 -58.48 1.97 -14.14
C ILE A 7 -57.25 1.01 -14.20
N LEU A 8 -57.31 0.01 -15.07
CA LEU A 8 -56.28 -1.00 -15.23
C LEU A 8 -54.88 -0.45 -15.51
N PRO A 9 -54.68 0.53 -16.43
CA PRO A 9 -53.37 1.06 -16.72
C PRO A 9 -52.81 1.87 -15.55
N LYS A 10 -53.62 2.51 -14.73
CA LYS A 10 -53.19 3.25 -13.57
C LYS A 10 -52.72 2.34 -12.43
N ILE A 11 -53.41 1.22 -12.23
CA ILE A 11 -53.01 0.23 -11.23
C ILE A 11 -51.68 -0.45 -11.65
N ILE A 12 -51.54 -0.81 -12.93
CA ILE A 12 -50.29 -1.40 -13.45
C ILE A 12 -49.11 -0.43 -13.28
N LEU A 13 -49.30 0.85 -13.58
CA LEU A 13 -48.28 1.89 -13.40
C LEU A 13 -47.90 2.07 -11.93
N GLN A 14 -48.84 2.05 -11.01
CA GLN A 14 -48.59 2.16 -9.57
C GLN A 14 -47.83 0.93 -9.03
N ILE A 15 -48.20 -0.27 -9.47
CA ILE A 15 -47.46 -1.51 -9.11
C ILE A 15 -46.05 -1.47 -9.64
N PHE A 16 -45.84 -0.99 -10.88
CA PHE A 16 -44.51 -0.86 -11.48
C PHE A 16 -43.64 0.15 -10.74
N LEU A 17 -44.22 1.31 -10.32
CA LEU A 17 -43.53 2.30 -9.51
C LEU A 17 -43.19 1.77 -8.11
N LEU A 18 -44.08 1.03 -7.48
CA LEU A 18 -43.87 0.40 -6.17
C LEU A 18 -42.78 -0.67 -6.23
N LEU A 19 -42.79 -1.52 -7.28
CA LEU A 19 -41.75 -2.53 -7.50
C LEU A 19 -40.40 -1.91 -7.84
N PHE A 20 -40.38 -0.80 -8.60
CA PHE A 20 -39.16 -0.06 -8.92
C PHE A 20 -38.55 0.60 -7.68
N THR A 21 -39.37 1.20 -6.81
CA THR A 21 -38.88 1.77 -5.54
C THR A 21 -38.36 0.70 -4.58
N LEU A 22 -38.99 -0.47 -4.51
CA LEU A 22 -38.49 -1.62 -3.72
C LEU A 22 -37.16 -2.16 -4.25
N LEU A 23 -36.97 -2.17 -5.58
CA LEU A 23 -35.71 -2.65 -6.18
C LEU A 23 -34.53 -1.68 -5.93
N VAL A 24 -34.79 -0.36 -5.90
CA VAL A 24 -33.77 0.65 -5.65
C VAL A 24 -33.29 0.66 -4.19
N PHE A 25 -34.18 0.29 -3.23
CA PHE A 25 -33.81 0.17 -1.82
C PHE A 25 -33.16 -1.16 -1.44
N ALA A 26 -33.13 -2.15 -2.35
CA ALA A 26 -32.54 -3.47 -2.07
C ALA A 26 -31.03 -3.57 -2.39
N VAL A 27 -30.39 -2.50 -2.87
CA VAL A 27 -28.92 -2.47 -3.02
C VAL A 27 -28.34 -2.14 -1.65
N PRO A 28 -27.76 -3.10 -0.92
CA PRO A 28 -27.07 -2.78 0.33
C PRO A 28 -25.94 -1.79 0.01
N PRO A 29 -25.73 -0.76 0.85
CA PRO A 29 -24.58 0.11 0.66
C PRO A 29 -23.33 -0.76 0.63
N ALA A 30 -22.45 -0.50 -0.34
CA ALA A 30 -21.16 -1.18 -0.41
C ALA A 30 -20.45 -0.94 0.93
N GLN A 31 -20.42 -1.95 1.79
CA GLN A 31 -19.73 -1.89 3.06
C GLN A 31 -18.24 -1.78 2.74
N SER A 32 -17.67 -0.59 2.90
CA SER A 32 -16.23 -0.44 2.93
C SER A 32 -15.72 -1.31 4.09
N LYS A 33 -14.84 -2.27 3.79
CA LYS A 33 -14.21 -3.07 4.84
C LYS A 33 -13.54 -2.12 5.82
N GLU A 34 -13.77 -2.33 7.11
CA GLU A 34 -13.16 -1.52 8.16
C GLU A 34 -11.63 -1.59 8.10
N SER A 35 -10.97 -0.67 8.79
CA SER A 35 -9.51 -0.65 8.91
C SER A 35 -8.99 -1.99 9.45
N PRO A 36 -7.88 -2.52 8.90
CA PRO A 36 -7.26 -3.75 9.40
C PRO A 36 -6.57 -3.57 10.75
N LEU A 37 -6.60 -2.36 11.30
CA LEU A 37 -5.89 -1.95 12.51
C LEU A 37 -6.87 -1.68 13.66
N SER A 38 -6.54 -2.17 14.84
CA SER A 38 -7.16 -1.79 16.11
C SER A 38 -6.88 -0.33 16.47
N ALA A 39 -7.56 0.19 17.48
CA ALA A 39 -7.32 1.56 17.97
C ALA A 39 -5.89 1.74 18.51
N ASP A 40 -5.37 0.75 19.23
CA ASP A 40 -4.02 0.77 19.81
C ASP A 40 -2.94 0.73 18.72
N GLU A 41 -3.12 -0.11 17.71
CA GLU A 41 -2.21 -0.18 16.55
C GLU A 41 -2.21 1.12 15.76
N LYS A 42 -3.37 1.74 15.54
CA LYS A 42 -3.43 3.07 14.92
C LYS A 42 -2.68 4.11 15.73
N ASN A 43 -2.79 4.05 17.07
CA ASN A 43 -2.06 4.95 17.94
C ASN A 43 -0.54 4.71 17.89
N ALA A 44 -0.10 3.45 17.93
CA ALA A 44 1.30 3.07 17.78
C ALA A 44 1.90 3.61 16.47
N LEU A 45 1.21 3.40 15.34
CA LEU A 45 1.67 3.95 14.05
C LEU A 45 1.74 5.48 14.03
N LYS A 46 0.79 6.18 14.70
CA LYS A 46 0.84 7.65 14.80
C LYS A 46 2.06 8.13 15.61
N ILE A 47 2.41 7.45 16.70
CA ILE A 47 3.62 7.74 17.49
C ILE A 47 4.87 7.59 16.62
N LEU A 48 4.91 6.56 15.78
CA LEU A 48 5.96 6.34 14.77
C LEU A 48 5.88 7.32 13.58
N ARG A 49 4.93 8.27 13.60
CA ARG A 49 4.67 9.23 12.53
C ARG A 49 4.32 8.56 11.20
N ILE A 50 3.75 7.38 11.25
CA ILE A 50 3.15 6.66 10.12
C ILE A 50 1.65 6.96 10.15
N THR A 51 1.09 7.50 9.07
CA THR A 51 -0.35 7.72 8.95
C THR A 51 -1.06 6.39 8.78
N PRO A 52 -1.88 5.94 9.75
CA PRO A 52 -2.54 4.64 9.67
C PRO A 52 -3.58 4.59 8.56
N ALA A 53 -3.79 3.42 7.98
CA ALA A 53 -4.91 3.18 7.07
C ALA A 53 -6.25 3.26 7.82
N THR A 54 -7.20 4.01 7.27
CA THR A 54 -8.54 4.20 7.85
C THR A 54 -9.54 3.16 7.37
N GLN A 55 -9.22 2.44 6.31
CA GLN A 55 -10.02 1.39 5.69
C GLN A 55 -9.12 0.27 5.19
N TRP A 56 -9.72 -0.86 4.83
CA TRP A 56 -9.00 -1.96 4.21
C TRP A 56 -8.56 -1.58 2.80
N ILE A 57 -7.25 -1.53 2.57
CA ILE A 57 -6.65 -1.20 1.27
C ILE A 57 -5.66 -2.30 0.92
N GLU A 58 -5.96 -3.07 -0.11
CA GLU A 58 -5.00 -4.01 -0.67
C GLU A 58 -3.93 -3.24 -1.44
N ALA A 59 -2.66 -3.60 -1.23
CA ALA A 59 -1.55 -3.02 -1.95
C ALA A 59 -1.64 -3.37 -3.45
N HIS A 60 -1.48 -2.39 -4.30
CA HIS A 60 -1.46 -2.61 -5.75
C HIS A 60 -0.28 -3.51 -6.11
N ASP A 61 -0.57 -4.65 -6.75
CA ASP A 61 0.49 -5.51 -7.27
C ASP A 61 1.16 -4.86 -8.49
N PHE A 62 2.45 -5.10 -8.62
CA PHE A 62 3.25 -4.63 -9.75
C PHE A 62 4.39 -5.60 -10.02
N ALA A 63 4.91 -5.55 -11.22
CA ALA A 63 6.16 -6.18 -11.59
C ALA A 63 7.25 -5.11 -11.73
N GLY A 64 8.41 -5.34 -11.14
CA GLY A 64 9.55 -4.43 -11.21
C GLY A 64 10.83 -5.16 -11.54
N GLU A 65 11.73 -4.51 -12.28
CA GLU A 65 13.05 -5.06 -12.61
C GLU A 65 14.04 -4.71 -11.51
N MET A 66 14.70 -5.74 -10.98
CA MET A 66 15.79 -5.61 -10.03
C MET A 66 17.12 -5.33 -10.73
N MET A 67 18.14 -4.94 -9.96
CA MET A 67 19.48 -4.65 -10.48
C MET A 67 20.18 -5.86 -11.10
N ASP A 68 19.80 -7.09 -10.78
CA ASP A 68 20.31 -8.34 -11.37
C ASP A 68 19.48 -8.81 -12.58
N ALA A 69 18.68 -7.92 -13.16
CA ALA A 69 17.76 -8.16 -14.27
C ALA A 69 16.63 -9.18 -13.98
N LYS A 70 16.43 -9.55 -12.73
CA LYS A 70 15.27 -10.35 -12.35
C LYS A 70 14.03 -9.48 -12.22
N THR A 71 12.90 -9.99 -12.69
CA THR A 71 11.59 -9.40 -12.42
C THR A 71 11.04 -9.99 -11.14
N VAL A 72 10.58 -9.10 -10.24
CA VAL A 72 9.86 -9.48 -9.02
C VAL A 72 8.48 -8.83 -9.03
N ASN A 73 7.52 -9.49 -8.40
CA ASN A 73 6.20 -8.92 -8.17
C ASN A 73 6.05 -8.62 -6.67
N LEU A 74 5.28 -7.61 -6.33
CA LEU A 74 5.01 -7.33 -4.91
C LEU A 74 4.39 -8.53 -4.19
N LYS A 75 3.53 -9.28 -4.87
CA LYS A 75 2.90 -10.50 -4.33
C LYS A 75 3.88 -11.62 -3.99
N ASP A 76 5.10 -11.63 -4.55
CA ASP A 76 6.12 -12.64 -4.26
C ASP A 76 6.65 -12.51 -2.81
N TYR A 77 6.34 -11.39 -2.14
CA TYR A 77 6.68 -11.12 -0.74
C TYR A 77 5.53 -11.35 0.24
N ARG A 78 4.45 -12.03 -0.18
CA ARG A 78 3.40 -12.46 0.74
C ARG A 78 3.99 -13.39 1.82
N GLY A 79 3.50 -13.24 3.04
CA GLY A 79 4.06 -13.93 4.22
C GLY A 79 5.07 -13.09 5.00
N SER A 80 5.60 -12.02 4.41
CA SER A 80 6.50 -11.07 5.07
C SER A 80 5.91 -9.66 5.06
N PHE A 81 6.27 -8.85 6.05
CA PHE A 81 6.02 -7.40 5.96
C PHE A 81 6.83 -6.78 4.83
N VAL A 82 6.28 -5.76 4.18
CA VAL A 82 7.02 -4.99 3.17
C VAL A 82 7.03 -3.51 3.55
N LEU A 83 8.25 -2.96 3.67
CA LEU A 83 8.47 -1.52 3.63
C LEU A 83 8.71 -1.14 2.17
N LEU A 84 7.63 -0.74 1.47
CA LEU A 84 7.71 -0.28 0.09
C LEU A 84 8.11 1.20 0.08
N ASN A 85 9.39 1.45 -0.16
CA ASN A 85 10.00 2.78 -0.09
C ASN A 85 10.20 3.37 -1.49
N PHE A 86 9.75 4.60 -1.69
CA PHE A 86 9.96 5.37 -2.92
C PHE A 86 11.03 6.44 -2.68
N TRP A 87 12.07 6.42 -3.49
CA TRP A 87 13.27 7.22 -3.33
C TRP A 87 13.91 7.62 -4.67
N ALA A 88 15.01 8.38 -4.65
CA ALA A 88 15.87 8.65 -5.80
C ALA A 88 17.29 9.01 -5.36
N THR A 89 18.27 8.80 -6.23
CA THR A 89 19.70 9.06 -5.95
C THR A 89 19.99 10.55 -5.69
N TRP A 90 19.20 11.45 -6.23
CA TRP A 90 19.29 12.92 -6.03
C TRP A 90 18.52 13.42 -4.81
N CYS A 91 17.76 12.55 -4.14
CA CYS A 91 16.93 12.92 -2.99
C CYS A 91 17.72 12.86 -1.69
N SER A 92 18.29 13.97 -1.27
CA SER A 92 19.09 14.05 -0.04
C SER A 92 18.37 13.53 1.22
N PRO A 93 17.07 13.82 1.46
CA PRO A 93 16.34 13.21 2.58
C PRO A 93 16.24 11.69 2.48
N CYS A 94 16.04 11.13 1.26
CA CYS A 94 15.96 9.69 1.06
C CYS A 94 17.27 9.00 1.44
N LEU A 95 18.41 9.60 1.03
CA LEU A 95 19.73 9.04 1.32
C LEU A 95 20.04 9.01 2.83
N LYS A 96 19.45 9.92 3.60
CA LYS A 96 19.63 9.96 5.06
C LYS A 96 18.91 8.83 5.79
N GLU A 97 17.80 8.32 5.26
CA GLU A 97 17.07 7.23 5.90
C GLU A 97 17.51 5.82 5.45
N MET A 98 18.27 5.70 4.35
CA MET A 98 18.72 4.41 3.83
C MET A 98 19.53 3.56 4.82
N PRO A 99 20.42 4.11 5.65
CA PRO A 99 21.10 3.34 6.69
C PRO A 99 20.13 2.73 7.72
N ASP A 100 19.05 3.43 8.06
CA ASP A 100 18.04 2.92 9.00
C ASP A 100 17.18 1.83 8.34
N LEU A 101 16.86 1.96 7.04
CA LEU A 101 16.22 0.90 6.26
C LEU A 101 17.08 -0.35 6.19
N GLU A 102 18.40 -0.21 5.93
CA GLU A 102 19.35 -1.33 5.93
C GLU A 102 19.43 -2.02 7.29
N LYS A 103 19.55 -1.22 8.36
CA LYS A 103 19.59 -1.75 9.72
C LYS A 103 18.31 -2.52 10.06
N ALA A 104 17.14 -1.98 9.74
CA ALA A 104 15.86 -2.64 9.95
C ALA A 104 15.78 -3.96 9.16
N TYR A 105 16.15 -3.94 7.88
CA TYR A 105 16.17 -5.11 7.02
C TYR A 105 17.05 -6.25 7.55
N LEU A 106 18.26 -5.91 8.01
CA LEU A 106 19.19 -6.89 8.59
C LEU A 106 18.72 -7.41 9.94
N GLN A 107 18.14 -6.57 10.79
CA GLN A 107 17.68 -6.95 12.13
C GLN A 107 16.46 -7.87 12.10
N MET A 108 15.51 -7.59 11.22
CA MET A 108 14.28 -8.39 11.11
C MET A 108 14.47 -9.70 10.36
N GLY A 109 15.37 -9.71 9.37
CA GLY A 109 15.52 -10.84 8.43
C GLY A 109 14.41 -10.85 7.36
N GLN A 110 14.76 -11.36 6.18
CA GLN A 110 13.90 -11.33 4.99
C GLN A 110 12.59 -12.11 5.15
N GLU A 111 12.58 -13.14 6.00
CA GLU A 111 11.39 -13.95 6.28
C GLU A 111 10.31 -13.16 7.03
N LYS A 112 10.72 -12.16 7.81
CA LYS A 112 9.81 -11.33 8.60
C LYS A 112 9.47 -10.02 7.92
N MET A 113 10.48 -9.36 7.33
CA MET A 113 10.31 -8.04 6.73
C MET A 113 11.27 -7.82 5.56
N VAL A 114 10.73 -7.35 4.45
CA VAL A 114 11.47 -6.92 3.27
C VAL A 114 11.41 -5.42 3.13
N VAL A 115 12.54 -4.79 2.84
CA VAL A 115 12.59 -3.43 2.32
C VAL A 115 12.64 -3.53 0.80
N LEU A 116 11.62 -3.03 0.12
CA LEU A 116 11.54 -2.98 -1.33
C LEU A 116 11.62 -1.52 -1.77
N ALA A 117 12.79 -1.10 -2.24
CA ALA A 117 13.05 0.29 -2.57
C ALA A 117 12.92 0.56 -4.07
N VAL A 118 11.98 1.44 -4.43
CA VAL A 118 11.63 1.81 -5.80
C VAL A 118 12.30 3.13 -6.16
N GLY A 119 13.26 3.10 -7.09
CA GLY A 119 13.98 4.28 -7.60
C GLY A 119 13.15 5.04 -8.64
N MET A 120 12.55 6.13 -8.21
CA MET A 120 11.61 6.92 -8.99
C MET A 120 12.27 7.67 -10.15
N GLY A 121 11.91 7.31 -11.39
CA GLY A 121 12.41 7.96 -12.61
C GLY A 121 13.88 7.69 -12.91
N GLU A 122 14.45 6.61 -12.37
CA GLU A 122 15.86 6.28 -12.55
C GLU A 122 16.05 4.91 -13.23
N SER A 123 17.10 4.79 -14.05
CA SER A 123 17.44 3.55 -14.72
C SER A 123 18.14 2.57 -13.80
N VAL A 124 18.16 1.29 -14.19
CA VAL A 124 18.87 0.20 -13.49
C VAL A 124 20.35 0.54 -13.29
N GLU A 125 21.02 1.07 -14.35
CA GLU A 125 22.45 1.38 -14.31
C GLU A 125 22.77 2.46 -13.27
N LYS A 126 21.89 3.49 -13.18
CA LYS A 126 22.09 4.59 -12.24
C LYS A 126 21.90 4.13 -10.80
N ILE A 127 20.86 3.35 -10.54
CA ILE A 127 20.59 2.77 -9.22
C ILE A 127 21.72 1.81 -8.83
N LYS A 128 22.17 0.97 -9.78
CA LYS A 128 23.28 0.04 -9.55
C LYS A 128 24.57 0.75 -9.17
N ALA A 129 24.94 1.80 -9.90
CA ALA A 129 26.14 2.59 -9.60
C ALA A 129 26.08 3.23 -8.19
N PHE A 130 24.90 3.67 -7.78
CA PHE A 130 24.67 4.16 -6.42
C PHE A 130 24.84 3.03 -5.39
N PHE A 131 24.25 1.88 -5.64
CA PHE A 131 24.25 0.75 -4.75
C PHE A 131 25.67 0.18 -4.52
N ASP A 132 26.43 0.01 -5.62
CA ASP A 132 27.82 -0.44 -5.57
C ASP A 132 28.70 0.48 -4.71
N LYS A 133 28.33 1.78 -4.65
CA LYS A 133 29.03 2.77 -3.84
C LYS A 133 28.71 2.69 -2.34
N TYR A 134 27.47 2.40 -1.98
CA TYR A 134 26.98 2.48 -0.59
C TYR A 134 26.82 1.13 0.10
N GLY A 135 26.71 0.03 -0.66
CA GLY A 135 26.74 -1.34 -0.13
C GLY A 135 25.50 -1.78 0.63
N PHE A 136 24.32 -1.26 0.28
CA PHE A 136 23.06 -1.75 0.87
C PHE A 136 22.71 -3.15 0.37
N SER A 137 21.96 -3.94 1.15
CA SER A 137 21.63 -5.33 0.84
C SER A 137 20.16 -5.60 0.54
N PHE A 138 19.27 -4.63 0.81
CA PHE A 138 17.85 -4.78 0.52
C PHE A 138 17.53 -4.66 -0.99
N PRO A 139 16.44 -5.30 -1.46
CA PRO A 139 15.99 -5.22 -2.84
C PRO A 139 15.75 -3.82 -3.37
N LEU A 140 16.29 -3.52 -4.55
CA LEU A 140 16.08 -2.26 -5.26
C LEU A 140 15.48 -2.51 -6.63
N LEU A 141 14.48 -1.69 -6.97
CA LEU A 141 13.80 -1.69 -8.24
C LEU A 141 14.01 -0.38 -8.98
N ALA A 142 14.25 -0.45 -10.28
CA ALA A 142 14.25 0.71 -11.14
C ALA A 142 12.84 0.98 -11.68
N ASP A 143 12.34 2.19 -11.50
CA ASP A 143 11.05 2.64 -12.03
C ASP A 143 11.26 3.80 -13.02
N ASN A 144 12.03 3.54 -14.07
CA ASN A 144 12.46 4.53 -15.06
C ASN A 144 11.27 5.27 -15.70
N LYS A 145 10.17 4.57 -15.96
CA LYS A 145 8.94 5.14 -16.54
C LYS A 145 7.98 5.72 -15.51
N MET A 146 8.31 5.61 -14.24
CA MET A 146 7.45 6.02 -13.12
C MET A 146 6.09 5.30 -13.10
N GLU A 147 6.03 4.06 -13.57
CA GLU A 147 4.79 3.28 -13.62
C GLU A 147 4.34 2.86 -12.23
N ILE A 148 5.27 2.32 -11.41
CA ILE A 148 5.00 1.94 -10.01
C ILE A 148 4.72 3.20 -9.18
N THR A 149 5.52 4.24 -9.37
CA THR A 149 5.36 5.55 -8.72
C THR A 149 3.97 6.13 -8.95
N LYS A 150 3.46 6.11 -10.20
CA LYS A 150 2.12 6.57 -10.56
C LYS A 150 1.02 5.69 -9.98
N LEU A 151 1.21 4.37 -10.01
CA LEU A 151 0.27 3.38 -9.46
C LEU A 151 0.00 3.64 -7.98
N TYR A 152 1.04 3.99 -7.21
CA TYR A 152 0.94 4.34 -5.78
C TYR A 152 0.64 5.81 -5.52
N GLY A 153 0.45 6.63 -6.56
CA GLY A 153 0.12 8.04 -6.44
C GLY A 153 1.21 8.87 -5.74
N VAL A 154 2.48 8.45 -5.83
CA VAL A 154 3.61 9.12 -5.18
C VAL A 154 3.98 10.37 -5.96
N ARG A 155 3.98 11.52 -5.27
CA ARG A 155 4.32 12.84 -5.84
C ARG A 155 5.55 13.47 -5.20
N ASN A 156 5.83 13.10 -3.97
CA ASN A 156 6.97 13.59 -3.18
C ASN A 156 7.69 12.40 -2.55
N ILE A 157 9.00 12.48 -2.39
CA ILE A 157 9.84 11.44 -1.78
C ILE A 157 10.67 12.01 -0.61
N PRO A 158 11.05 11.19 0.39
CA PRO A 158 10.71 9.76 0.49
C PRO A 158 9.26 9.52 0.95
N VAL A 159 8.69 8.43 0.45
CA VAL A 159 7.40 7.89 0.90
C VAL A 159 7.57 6.41 1.12
N THR A 160 7.08 5.90 2.24
CA THR A 160 7.10 4.46 2.53
C THR A 160 5.73 3.97 2.92
N TYR A 161 5.28 2.90 2.27
CA TYR A 161 4.08 2.16 2.66
C TYR A 161 4.49 0.98 3.54
N LEU A 162 3.81 0.82 4.66
CA LEU A 162 3.91 -0.37 5.51
C LEU A 162 2.81 -1.33 5.06
N ILE A 163 3.21 -2.48 4.53
CA ILE A 163 2.31 -3.51 3.99
C ILE A 163 2.49 -4.76 4.83
N ASP A 164 1.39 -5.39 5.25
CA ASP A 164 1.42 -6.61 6.07
C ASP A 164 1.63 -7.87 5.21
N PRO A 165 1.82 -9.05 5.85
CA PRO A 165 2.03 -10.32 5.15
C PRO A 165 0.90 -10.73 4.20
N ASP A 166 -0.32 -10.30 4.43
CA ASP A 166 -1.48 -10.54 3.55
C ASP A 166 -1.54 -9.54 2.38
N GLY A 167 -0.63 -8.55 2.37
CA GLY A 167 -0.55 -7.51 1.34
C GLY A 167 -1.49 -6.34 1.57
N ILE A 168 -1.91 -6.13 2.81
CA ILE A 168 -2.77 -5.02 3.17
C ILE A 168 -1.93 -3.83 3.61
N VAL A 169 -2.24 -2.66 3.12
CA VAL A 169 -1.58 -1.41 3.52
C VAL A 169 -2.02 -1.05 4.93
N LEU A 170 -1.11 -1.08 5.89
CA LEU A 170 -1.36 -0.67 7.28
C LEU A 170 -1.19 0.83 7.48
N GLY A 171 -0.32 1.46 6.70
CA GLY A 171 -0.09 2.89 6.79
C GLY A 171 0.93 3.42 5.81
N ARG A 172 1.09 4.75 5.81
CA ARG A 172 2.01 5.47 4.93
C ARG A 172 2.78 6.53 5.71
N ALA A 173 4.09 6.55 5.53
CA ALA A 173 4.98 7.60 6.03
C ALA A 173 5.39 8.57 4.92
N LEU A 174 5.33 9.87 5.19
CA LEU A 174 5.84 10.92 4.32
C LEU A 174 7.09 11.54 4.95
N GLY A 175 8.22 11.51 4.24
CA GLY A 175 9.51 11.98 4.73
C GLY A 175 10.23 10.98 5.64
N ILE A 176 11.40 11.37 6.13
CA ILE A 176 12.35 10.53 6.86
C ILE A 176 11.73 9.94 8.14
N ARG A 177 12.06 8.67 8.41
CA ARG A 177 11.74 7.94 9.66
C ARG A 177 12.96 7.20 10.17
N ASP A 178 12.96 6.90 11.47
CA ASP A 178 13.81 5.88 12.08
C ASP A 178 13.16 4.51 11.86
N TRP A 179 13.52 3.87 10.74
CA TRP A 179 12.96 2.57 10.35
C TRP A 179 13.47 1.43 11.23
N ALA A 180 14.58 1.63 11.93
CA ALA A 180 15.17 0.67 12.86
C ALA A 180 14.79 0.94 14.32
N SER A 181 13.81 1.82 14.57
CA SER A 181 13.35 2.09 15.94
C SER A 181 12.82 0.81 16.61
N PRO A 182 13.15 0.56 17.89
CA PRO A 182 12.66 -0.62 18.62
C PRO A 182 11.14 -0.73 18.60
N ASP A 183 10.43 0.39 18.64
CA ASP A 183 8.96 0.43 18.67
C ASP A 183 8.36 -0.06 17.34
N LEU A 184 8.96 0.31 16.19
CA LEU A 184 8.51 -0.19 14.88
C LEU A 184 8.78 -1.68 14.72
N LEU A 185 9.98 -2.11 15.10
CA LEU A 185 10.34 -3.53 15.00
C LEU A 185 9.47 -4.40 15.95
N ALA A 186 9.17 -3.92 17.15
CA ALA A 186 8.26 -4.58 18.08
C ALA A 186 6.82 -4.61 17.53
N PHE A 187 6.35 -3.54 16.89
CA PHE A 187 5.04 -3.51 16.23
C PHE A 187 4.95 -4.59 15.15
N ILE A 188 5.96 -4.70 14.27
CA ILE A 188 6.00 -5.73 13.22
C ILE A 188 6.03 -7.14 13.84
N ASP A 189 6.91 -7.40 14.79
CA ASP A 189 7.01 -8.71 15.49
C ASP A 189 5.70 -9.11 16.19
N SER A 190 4.95 -8.16 16.72
CA SER A 190 3.68 -8.43 17.39
C SER A 190 2.59 -8.95 16.46
N ARG A 191 2.65 -8.57 15.19
CA ARG A 191 1.69 -8.97 14.15
C ARG A 191 2.07 -10.24 13.38
N LEU A 192 3.28 -10.76 13.59
CA LEU A 192 3.74 -12.03 13.01
C LEU A 192 3.41 -13.26 13.88
N LYS A 193 2.89 -13.04 15.09
CA LYS A 193 2.47 -14.08 16.04
C LYS A 193 1.02 -14.46 15.82
#